data_6dc12ada3a8452551eb475bdbe718e39
#
_entry.id   6dc12ada3a8452551eb475bdbe718e39
#
_cell.length_a   1.000
_cell.length_b   1.000
_cell.length_c   1.000
_cell.angle_alpha   90.00
_cell.angle_beta   90.00
_cell.angle_gamma   90.00
#
_symmetry.space_group_name_H-M   'P 1'
#
loop_
_entity.id
_entity.type
_entity.pdbx_description
1 polymer ?
#
loop_
_entity_poly.entity_id
_entity_poly.type
_entity_poly.pdbx_seq_one_letter_code
_entity_poly.pdbx_strand_id
1 'polypeptide(L)'
;MRQKEIKKKSDNWMDLYKRKTYDEVELRVGMELPHGPVLFYNELVADHSTNPRNVGKITDADGSAHIGDPSCGDEMQLWIKVDRGRIADIKFLSSGCAGAVATSSMTTVLARGKTIEEAKRITDAHVILALEGIPSREGSCILSGISAVLEAIKDYERKNAADKNSAS
;
A
#
# COMPACT_ATOMS: atom_id res chain seq x y z
N MET A 1 -0.38 -13.36 22.08
CA MET A 1 -1.83 -13.27 22.38
C MET A 1 -2.59 -12.14 21.67
N ARG A 2 -1.93 -11.10 21.11
CA ARG A 2 -2.64 -9.96 20.44
C ARG A 2 -3.03 -10.20 18.97
N GLN A 3 -2.39 -11.10 18.24
CA GLN A 3 -2.70 -11.34 16.82
C GLN A 3 -4.10 -11.97 16.55
N LYS A 4 -4.72 -12.60 17.54
CA LYS A 4 -6.07 -13.18 17.39
C LYS A 4 -7.20 -12.17 17.52
N GLU A 5 -6.97 -11.01 18.15
CA GLU A 5 -8.01 -9.98 18.30
C GLU A 5 -8.13 -9.04 17.09
N ILE A 6 -7.04 -8.84 16.33
CA ILE A 6 -7.05 -7.97 15.14
C ILE A 6 -7.90 -8.60 14.02
N LYS A 7 -7.99 -9.92 13.96
CA LYS A 7 -8.76 -10.66 12.94
C LYS A 7 -10.29 -10.59 13.10
N LYS A 8 -10.80 -9.99 14.18
CA LYS A 8 -12.23 -9.94 14.51
C LYS A 8 -12.85 -8.53 14.47
N LYS A 9 -12.09 -7.48 14.16
CA LYS A 9 -12.63 -6.10 14.16
C LYS A 9 -12.65 -5.55 12.75
N SER A 10 -13.84 -5.63 12.16
CA SER A 10 -14.37 -4.94 10.97
C SER A 10 -13.47 -4.90 9.73
N ASP A 11 -13.94 -5.57 8.67
CA ASP A 11 -13.43 -5.44 7.29
C ASP A 11 -13.66 -4.04 6.70
N ASN A 12 -14.11 -3.08 7.49
CA ASN A 12 -14.37 -1.72 7.06
C ASN A 12 -13.23 -0.80 7.46
N TRP A 13 -12.35 -0.48 6.50
CA TRP A 13 -11.25 0.47 6.68
C TRP A 13 -11.72 1.85 7.21
N MET A 14 -12.98 2.25 6.95
CA MET A 14 -13.58 3.47 7.48
C MET A 14 -13.72 3.44 8.99
N ASP A 15 -13.88 2.26 9.60
CA ASP A 15 -13.93 2.12 11.06
C ASP A 15 -12.54 2.23 11.69
N LEU A 16 -11.50 1.84 10.97
CA LEU A 16 -10.10 2.08 11.37
C LEU A 16 -9.77 3.58 11.33
N TYR A 17 -10.25 4.28 10.30
CA TYR A 17 -10.06 5.72 10.13
C TYR A 17 -10.77 6.56 11.21
N LYS A 18 -11.94 6.12 11.67
CA LYS A 18 -12.72 6.82 12.73
C LYS A 18 -12.12 6.69 14.13
N ARG A 19 -11.16 5.79 14.33
CA ARG A 19 -10.64 5.46 15.68
C ARG A 19 -9.36 6.16 16.05
N LYS A 20 -8.60 6.68 15.08
CA LYS A 20 -7.35 7.41 15.35
C LYS A 20 -7.29 8.64 14.47
N THR A 21 -7.21 9.81 15.10
CA THR A 21 -6.85 11.04 14.43
C THR A 21 -5.32 11.05 14.17
N TYR A 22 -4.88 11.85 13.22
CA TYR A 22 -3.47 11.98 12.87
C TYR A 22 -2.59 12.35 14.08
N ASP A 23 -3.18 13.03 15.08
CA ASP A 23 -2.53 13.46 16.31
C ASP A 23 -2.32 12.31 17.33
N GLU A 24 -2.98 11.17 17.14
CA GLU A 24 -2.87 10.00 18.03
C GLU A 24 -1.84 8.96 17.53
N VAL A 25 -1.27 9.17 16.35
CA VAL A 25 -0.19 8.33 15.82
C VAL A 25 1.13 8.82 16.40
N GLU A 26 1.57 8.20 17.49
CA GLU A 26 2.88 8.45 18.07
C GLU A 26 3.97 8.03 17.09
N LEU A 27 4.61 9.02 16.46
CA LEU A 27 5.84 8.81 15.69
C LEU A 27 6.96 8.51 16.70
N ARG A 28 7.24 7.24 16.92
CA ARG A 28 8.39 6.84 17.73
C ARG A 28 9.66 7.15 16.97
N VAL A 29 10.20 8.33 17.20
CA VAL A 29 11.57 8.65 16.81
C VAL A 29 12.48 7.97 17.82
N GLY A 30 13.36 7.09 17.33
CA GLY A 30 14.30 6.37 18.19
C GLY A 30 15.34 7.30 18.81
N MET A 31 15.98 6.79 19.87
CA MET A 31 17.09 7.45 20.56
C MET A 31 18.22 7.78 19.59
N GLU A 32 18.77 8.98 19.66
CA GLU A 32 20.02 9.33 18.97
C GLU A 32 21.17 8.44 19.51
N LEU A 33 21.74 7.65 18.62
CA LEU A 33 22.96 6.92 18.91
C LEU A 33 24.17 7.67 18.31
N PRO A 34 25.40 7.36 18.76
CA PRO A 34 26.63 8.04 18.31
C PRO A 34 26.84 8.06 16.79
N HIS A 35 26.10 7.25 16.04
CA HIS A 35 26.21 7.09 14.58
C HIS A 35 24.99 7.64 13.81
N GLY A 36 24.14 8.46 14.43
CA GLY A 36 22.95 9.04 13.84
C GLY A 36 21.64 8.38 14.31
N PRO A 37 20.48 8.92 13.87
CA PRO A 37 19.18 8.45 14.33
C PRO A 37 18.93 7.01 13.90
N VAL A 38 18.56 6.15 14.85
CA VAL A 38 18.08 4.80 14.57
C VAL A 38 16.58 4.86 14.32
N LEU A 39 16.15 4.39 13.17
CA LEU A 39 14.74 4.23 12.86
C LEU A 39 14.22 2.95 13.50
N PHE A 40 13.34 3.09 14.47
CA PHE A 40 12.60 1.96 15.01
C PHE A 40 11.29 1.80 14.25
N TYR A 41 11.12 0.66 13.60
CA TYR A 41 9.84 0.24 13.06
C TYR A 41 9.01 -0.42 14.16
N ASN A 42 7.71 -0.13 14.20
CA ASN A 42 6.78 -0.85 15.05
C ASN A 42 6.59 -2.30 14.55
N GLU A 43 5.92 -3.13 15.33
CA GLU A 43 5.71 -4.55 15.01
C GLU A 43 4.98 -4.77 13.67
N LEU A 44 4.03 -3.89 13.30
CA LEU A 44 3.29 -3.99 12.04
C LEU A 44 4.17 -3.68 10.84
N VAL A 45 4.98 -2.64 10.91
CA VAL A 45 5.93 -2.29 9.85
C VAL A 45 6.97 -3.41 9.72
N ALA A 46 7.51 -3.93 10.84
CA ALA A 46 8.45 -5.04 10.84
C ALA A 46 7.83 -6.30 10.20
N ASP A 47 6.60 -6.65 10.58
CA ASP A 47 5.89 -7.79 10.01
C ASP A 47 5.61 -7.61 8.51
N HIS A 48 5.09 -6.47 8.07
CA HIS A 48 4.83 -6.20 6.66
C HIS A 48 6.09 -6.11 5.81
N SER A 49 7.23 -5.78 6.39
CA SER A 49 8.52 -5.74 5.68
C SER A 49 9.16 -7.12 5.53
N THR A 50 9.01 -7.99 6.53
CA THR A 50 9.61 -9.34 6.54
C THR A 50 8.68 -10.41 5.97
N ASN A 51 7.36 -10.23 6.11
CA ASN A 51 6.32 -11.10 5.59
C ASN A 51 5.31 -10.31 4.74
N PRO A 52 5.73 -9.69 3.64
CA PRO A 52 4.83 -8.83 2.84
C PRO A 52 3.67 -9.65 2.24
N ARG A 53 2.47 -9.06 2.28
CA ARG A 53 1.26 -9.64 1.72
C ARG A 53 1.17 -9.32 0.23
N ASN A 54 0.53 -10.22 -0.52
CA ASN A 54 0.25 -10.03 -1.93
C ASN A 54 1.50 -9.84 -2.82
N VAL A 55 2.63 -10.41 -2.44
CA VAL A 55 3.85 -10.41 -3.27
C VAL A 55 3.65 -11.33 -4.47
N GLY A 56 4.14 -10.91 -5.63
CA GLY A 56 4.12 -11.68 -6.85
C GLY A 56 3.67 -10.87 -8.06
N LYS A 57 3.33 -11.59 -9.14
CA LYS A 57 2.88 -11.02 -10.41
C LYS A 57 1.56 -11.67 -10.83
N ILE A 58 0.73 -10.90 -11.53
CA ILE A 58 -0.46 -11.42 -12.24
C ILE A 58 -0.17 -11.33 -13.73
N THR A 59 -0.10 -12.48 -14.40
CA THR A 59 0.27 -12.54 -15.83
C THR A 59 -0.83 -12.04 -16.76
N ASP A 60 -2.09 -12.22 -16.36
CA ASP A 60 -3.31 -11.80 -17.07
C ASP A 60 -3.97 -10.60 -16.37
N ALA A 61 -3.18 -9.68 -15.84
CA ALA A 61 -3.65 -8.50 -15.13
C ALA A 61 -4.49 -7.59 -16.02
N ASP A 62 -5.59 -7.09 -15.46
CA ASP A 62 -6.46 -6.13 -16.14
C ASP A 62 -5.86 -4.71 -16.12
N GLY A 63 -5.08 -4.39 -15.10
CA GLY A 63 -4.31 -3.16 -15.00
C GLY A 63 -2.96 -3.37 -14.32
N SER A 64 -1.98 -2.56 -14.70
CA SER A 64 -0.64 -2.62 -14.14
C SER A 64 0.00 -1.26 -14.03
N ALA A 65 0.96 -1.14 -13.14
CA ALA A 65 1.77 0.06 -12.96
C ALA A 65 3.21 -0.28 -12.63
N HIS A 66 4.09 0.65 -12.98
CA HIS A 66 5.49 0.63 -12.59
C HIS A 66 5.85 2.03 -12.07
N ILE A 67 6.18 2.12 -10.81
CA ILE A 67 6.56 3.34 -10.13
C ILE A 67 7.98 3.15 -9.61
N GLY A 68 8.85 4.10 -9.89
CA GLY A 68 10.22 4.11 -9.40
C GLY A 68 10.66 5.52 -9.06
N ASP A 69 11.52 5.64 -8.06
CA ASP A 69 12.25 6.86 -7.78
C ASP A 69 13.75 6.60 -7.95
N PRO A 70 14.34 7.07 -9.06
CA PRO A 70 15.77 6.86 -9.33
C PRO A 70 16.68 7.44 -8.25
N SER A 71 16.20 8.43 -7.47
CA SER A 71 16.99 9.09 -6.44
C SER A 71 17.18 8.26 -5.19
N CYS A 72 16.19 7.42 -4.85
CA CYS A 72 16.26 6.53 -3.69
C CYS A 72 16.46 5.05 -4.05
N GLY A 73 16.35 4.69 -5.33
CA GLY A 73 16.44 3.30 -5.77
C GLY A 73 15.24 2.44 -5.39
N ASP A 74 14.17 3.05 -4.90
CA ASP A 74 12.93 2.36 -4.60
C ASP A 74 12.11 2.19 -5.88
N GLU A 75 11.66 0.98 -6.11
CA GLU A 75 10.88 0.60 -7.29
C GLU A 75 9.71 -0.28 -6.88
N MET A 76 8.56 -0.07 -7.51
CA MET A 76 7.38 -0.89 -7.31
C MET A 76 6.71 -1.20 -8.64
N GLN A 77 6.46 -2.47 -8.88
CA GLN A 77 5.58 -2.97 -9.94
C GLN A 77 4.31 -3.50 -9.28
N LEU A 78 3.16 -3.19 -9.84
CA LEU A 78 1.87 -3.57 -9.29
C LEU A 78 0.92 -4.03 -10.40
N TRP A 79 0.15 -5.07 -10.11
CA TRP A 79 -0.85 -5.66 -10.99
C TRP A 79 -2.17 -5.83 -10.26
N ILE A 80 -3.26 -5.52 -10.95
CA ILE A 80 -4.63 -5.72 -10.46
C ILE A 80 -5.42 -6.62 -11.38
N LYS A 81 -6.25 -7.46 -10.78
CA LYS A 81 -7.32 -8.21 -11.44
C LYS A 81 -8.64 -7.65 -10.95
N VAL A 82 -9.54 -7.34 -11.88
CA VAL A 82 -10.83 -6.72 -11.56
C VAL A 82 -11.96 -7.68 -11.90
N ASP A 83 -12.83 -7.93 -10.94
CA ASP A 83 -14.07 -8.66 -11.14
C ASP A 83 -15.25 -7.86 -10.61
N ARG A 84 -16.29 -7.68 -11.42
CA ARG A 84 -17.52 -6.95 -11.09
C ARG A 84 -17.26 -5.57 -10.48
N GLY A 85 -16.26 -4.84 -11.04
CA GLY A 85 -15.90 -3.50 -10.59
C GLY A 85 -15.14 -3.44 -9.28
N ARG A 86 -14.64 -4.59 -8.77
CA ARG A 86 -13.82 -4.70 -7.56
C ARG A 86 -12.45 -5.25 -7.89
N ILE A 87 -11.45 -4.82 -7.12
CA ILE A 87 -10.10 -5.40 -7.17
C ILE A 87 -10.16 -6.79 -6.53
N ALA A 88 -10.37 -7.82 -7.35
CA ALA A 88 -10.49 -9.21 -6.92
C ALA A 88 -9.13 -9.77 -6.45
N ASP A 89 -8.06 -9.44 -7.17
CA ASP A 89 -6.70 -9.73 -6.76
C ASP A 89 -5.76 -8.56 -7.07
N ILE A 90 -4.70 -8.46 -6.29
CA ILE A 90 -3.66 -7.44 -6.41
C ILE A 90 -2.34 -8.04 -6.00
N LYS A 91 -1.31 -7.83 -6.80
CA LYS A 91 0.04 -8.31 -6.53
C LYS A 91 1.06 -7.21 -6.78
N PHE A 92 2.17 -7.29 -6.07
CA PHE A 92 3.27 -6.36 -6.27
C PHE A 92 4.63 -7.03 -6.16
N LEU A 93 5.60 -6.40 -6.78
CA LEU A 93 7.03 -6.58 -6.54
C LEU A 93 7.60 -5.21 -6.21
N SER A 94 8.44 -5.15 -5.20
CA SER A 94 9.10 -3.91 -4.78
C SER A 94 10.54 -4.19 -4.40
N SER A 95 11.43 -3.30 -4.79
CA SER A 95 12.78 -3.16 -4.28
C SER A 95 12.86 -1.86 -3.50
N GLY A 96 13.59 -1.85 -2.38
CA GLY A 96 13.72 -0.66 -1.55
C GLY A 96 13.91 -0.98 -0.08
N CYS A 97 13.78 0.03 0.76
CA CYS A 97 13.93 -0.11 2.20
C CYS A 97 12.75 -0.87 2.85
N ALA A 98 12.93 -1.31 4.10
CA ALA A 98 11.88 -2.02 4.83
C ALA A 98 10.56 -1.23 4.92
N GLY A 99 10.63 0.10 5.04
CA GLY A 99 9.46 0.97 5.02
C GLY A 99 8.73 0.95 3.68
N ALA A 100 9.46 0.97 2.55
CA ALA A 100 8.89 0.89 1.21
C ALA A 100 8.16 -0.45 0.99
N VAL A 101 8.76 -1.55 1.41
CA VAL A 101 8.12 -2.89 1.32
C VAL A 101 6.88 -2.96 2.21
N ALA A 102 6.95 -2.46 3.45
CA ALA A 102 5.83 -2.49 4.38
C ALA A 102 4.64 -1.64 3.89
N THR A 103 4.90 -0.43 3.41
CA THR A 103 3.85 0.45 2.87
C THR A 103 3.24 -0.11 1.60
N SER A 104 4.03 -0.67 0.70
CA SER A 104 3.54 -1.37 -0.50
C SER A 104 2.65 -2.55 -0.14
N SER A 105 3.08 -3.39 0.81
CA SER A 105 2.31 -4.52 1.33
C SER A 105 0.98 -4.05 1.93
N MET A 106 0.99 -3.05 2.81
CA MET A 106 -0.23 -2.53 3.44
C MET A 106 -1.16 -1.88 2.41
N THR A 107 -0.65 -1.14 1.44
CA THR A 107 -1.44 -0.56 0.35
C THR A 107 -2.24 -1.63 -0.39
N THR A 108 -1.61 -2.76 -0.73
CA THR A 108 -2.31 -3.86 -1.41
C THR A 108 -3.37 -4.52 -0.53
N VAL A 109 -3.13 -4.61 0.79
CA VAL A 109 -4.13 -5.12 1.74
C VAL A 109 -5.35 -4.20 1.81
N LEU A 110 -5.14 -2.90 1.82
CA LEU A 110 -6.21 -1.90 1.85
C LEU A 110 -7.01 -1.87 0.55
N ALA A 111 -6.36 -2.06 -0.60
CA ALA A 111 -6.99 -1.96 -1.91
C ALA A 111 -7.73 -3.25 -2.32
N ARG A 112 -7.27 -4.42 -1.87
CA ARG A 112 -7.88 -5.71 -2.24
C ARG A 112 -9.33 -5.80 -1.75
N GLY A 113 -10.22 -6.23 -2.63
CA GLY A 113 -11.65 -6.37 -2.38
C GLY A 113 -12.44 -5.06 -2.47
N LYS A 114 -11.79 -3.90 -2.62
CA LYS A 114 -12.46 -2.61 -2.79
C LYS A 114 -13.00 -2.45 -4.21
N THR A 115 -14.06 -1.68 -4.36
CA THR A 115 -14.45 -1.18 -5.68
C THR A 115 -13.37 -0.26 -6.21
N ILE A 116 -13.34 -0.06 -7.53
CA ILE A 116 -12.41 0.88 -8.17
C ILE A 116 -12.53 2.28 -7.54
N GLU A 117 -13.77 2.75 -7.30
CA GLU A 117 -14.01 4.05 -6.70
C GLU A 117 -13.60 4.15 -5.23
N GLU A 118 -13.77 3.07 -4.46
CA GLU A 118 -13.27 3.01 -3.09
C GLU A 118 -11.73 2.98 -3.06
N ALA A 119 -11.10 2.22 -3.95
CA ALA A 119 -9.65 2.13 -4.04
C ALA A 119 -9.00 3.48 -4.40
N LYS A 120 -9.61 4.26 -5.29
CA LYS A 120 -9.18 5.63 -5.63
C LYS A 120 -9.17 6.60 -4.44
N ARG A 121 -9.94 6.32 -3.40
CA ARG A 121 -10.02 7.16 -2.20
C ARG A 121 -9.01 6.79 -1.13
N ILE A 122 -8.27 5.72 -1.31
CA ILE A 122 -7.19 5.35 -0.38
C ILE A 122 -6.06 6.37 -0.53
N THR A 123 -5.58 6.87 0.59
CA THR A 123 -4.49 7.85 0.65
C THR A 123 -3.32 7.33 1.47
N ASP A 124 -2.19 8.01 1.38
CA ASP A 124 -1.01 7.70 2.19
C ASP A 124 -1.33 7.74 3.69
N ALA A 125 -2.21 8.67 4.12
CA ALA A 125 -2.67 8.72 5.50
C ALA A 125 -3.36 7.42 5.96
N HIS A 126 -4.13 6.78 5.09
CA HIS A 126 -4.75 5.49 5.40
C HIS A 126 -3.70 4.38 5.59
N VAL A 127 -2.65 4.39 4.78
CA VAL A 127 -1.54 3.43 4.87
C VAL A 127 -0.76 3.64 6.17
N ILE A 128 -0.42 4.89 6.50
CA ILE A 128 0.29 5.26 7.72
C ILE A 128 -0.52 4.85 8.96
N LEU A 129 -1.82 5.16 8.98
CA LEU A 129 -2.71 4.79 10.08
C LEU A 129 -2.85 3.27 10.23
N ALA A 130 -2.96 2.54 9.12
CA ALA A 130 -3.08 1.09 9.12
C ALA A 130 -1.80 0.40 9.62
N LEU A 131 -0.64 1.02 9.40
CA LEU A 131 0.65 0.58 9.93
C LEU A 131 0.94 1.10 11.35
N GLU A 132 -0.02 1.81 11.99
CA GLU A 132 0.17 2.45 13.30
C GLU A 132 1.36 3.42 13.35
N GLY A 133 1.63 4.08 12.23
CA GLY A 133 2.74 5.00 12.05
C GLY A 133 3.93 4.37 11.32
N ILE A 134 4.65 5.21 10.61
CA ILE A 134 5.95 4.90 10.01
C ILE A 134 6.93 5.98 10.42
N PRO A 135 8.21 5.66 10.65
CA PRO A 135 9.20 6.67 10.96
C PRO A 135 9.26 7.70 9.84
N SER A 136 9.09 8.98 10.17
CA SER A 136 9.32 10.04 9.21
C SER A 136 10.82 10.11 8.92
N ARG A 137 11.24 9.73 7.73
CA ARG A 137 12.49 10.14 7.18
C ARG A 137 12.19 11.13 6.06
N GLU A 138 12.94 12.18 5.97
CA GLU A 138 12.84 13.13 4.89
C GLU A 138 12.90 12.39 3.55
N GLY A 139 11.78 12.35 2.84
CA GLY A 139 11.74 11.79 1.50
C GLY A 139 10.51 10.94 1.21
N SER A 140 9.97 11.18 0.07
CA SER A 140 8.79 10.57 -0.52
C SER A 140 8.93 9.08 -0.89
N CYS A 141 10.08 8.47 -0.65
CA CYS A 141 10.42 7.11 -1.10
C CYS A 141 9.53 6.01 -0.51
N ILE A 142 8.92 6.29 0.66
CA ILE A 142 8.17 5.26 1.41
C ILE A 142 6.73 5.10 0.89
N LEU A 143 6.18 6.07 0.15
CA LEU A 143 4.75 6.14 -0.14
C LEU A 143 4.38 5.99 -1.63
N SER A 144 5.16 5.23 -2.39
CA SER A 144 4.87 4.97 -3.81
C SER A 144 3.67 4.02 -4.05
N GLY A 145 3.25 3.26 -3.04
CA GLY A 145 2.20 2.25 -3.17
C GLY A 145 0.85 2.78 -3.66
N ILE A 146 0.39 3.93 -3.15
CA ILE A 146 -0.87 4.54 -3.58
C ILE A 146 -0.79 5.02 -5.01
N SER A 147 0.32 5.65 -5.40
CA SER A 147 0.54 6.06 -6.79
C SER A 147 0.50 4.86 -7.74
N ALA A 148 1.09 3.72 -7.35
CA ALA A 148 1.05 2.49 -8.12
C ALA A 148 -0.39 1.96 -8.29
N VAL A 149 -1.20 1.96 -7.23
CA VAL A 149 -2.61 1.54 -7.31
C VAL A 149 -3.39 2.45 -8.26
N LEU A 150 -3.24 3.77 -8.13
CA LEU A 150 -3.94 4.73 -8.98
C LEU A 150 -3.55 4.60 -10.46
N GLU A 151 -2.27 4.41 -10.75
CA GLU A 151 -1.79 4.20 -12.12
C GLU A 151 -2.28 2.85 -12.69
N ALA A 152 -2.30 1.78 -11.89
CA ALA A 152 -2.84 0.50 -12.33
C ALA A 152 -4.36 0.58 -12.62
N ILE A 153 -5.11 1.36 -11.83
CA ILE A 153 -6.52 1.63 -12.09
C ILE A 153 -6.70 2.42 -13.39
N LYS A 154 -5.89 3.45 -13.63
CA LYS A 154 -5.93 4.21 -14.90
C LYS A 154 -5.63 3.32 -16.12
N ASP A 155 -4.65 2.42 -16.00
CA ASP A 155 -4.33 1.45 -17.04
C ASP A 155 -5.51 0.52 -17.34
N TYR A 156 -6.17 0.01 -16.30
CA TYR A 156 -7.40 -0.78 -16.39
C TYR A 156 -8.52 -0.01 -17.11
N GLU A 157 -8.79 1.22 -16.69
CA GLU A 157 -9.85 2.06 -17.28
C GLU A 157 -9.58 2.36 -18.76
N ARG A 158 -8.32 2.64 -19.11
CA ARG A 158 -7.89 2.88 -20.50
C ARG A 158 -8.12 1.65 -21.38
N LYS A 159 -7.75 0.46 -20.91
CA LYS A 159 -7.94 -0.81 -21.63
C LYS A 159 -9.44 -1.08 -21.88
N ASN A 160 -10.26 -0.94 -20.85
CA ASN A 160 -11.71 -1.12 -20.97
C ASN A 160 -12.39 -0.11 -21.90
N ALA A 161 -11.90 1.11 -21.97
CA ALA A 161 -12.43 2.10 -22.90
C ALA A 161 -12.06 1.76 -24.36
N ALA A 162 -10.87 1.24 -24.60
CA ALA A 162 -10.43 0.80 -25.92
C ALA A 162 -11.24 -0.42 -26.41
N ASP A 163 -11.50 -1.41 -25.55
CA ASP A 163 -12.27 -2.60 -25.90
C ASP A 163 -13.73 -2.27 -26.26
N LYS A 164 -14.35 -1.31 -25.57
CA LYS A 164 -15.71 -0.83 -25.89
C LYS A 164 -15.78 -0.13 -27.25
N ASN A 165 -14.75 0.62 -27.63
CA ASN A 165 -14.69 1.31 -28.92
C ASN A 165 -14.37 0.35 -30.09
N SER A 166 -13.73 -0.78 -29.86
CA SER A 166 -13.43 -1.79 -30.88
C SER A 166 -14.60 -2.76 -31.14
N ALA A 167 -15.60 -2.78 -30.26
CA ALA A 167 -16.78 -3.66 -30.32
C ALA A 167 -18.03 -2.94 -30.90
N SER A 168 -17.90 -1.63 -31.29
CA SER A 168 -18.95 -0.83 -31.94
C SER A 168 -18.66 -0.63 -33.40
#